data_5755155a09ecf0434c03684970d88742
#
_entry.id   5755155a09ecf0434c03684970d88742
#
_cell.length_a   1.000
_cell.length_b   1.000
_cell.length_c   1.000
_cell.angle_alpha   90.00
_cell.angle_beta   90.00
_cell.angle_gamma   90.00
#
_symmetry.space_group_name_H-M   'P 1'
#
loop_
_entity.id
_entity.type
_entity.pdbx_description
1 polymer ?
#
loop_
_entity_poly.entity_id
_entity_poly.type
_entity_poly.pdbx_seq_one_letter_code
_entity_poly.pdbx_strand_id
1 'polypeptide(L)'
;MDVDDLGGIPLIGVKPVTMRGSVLVVKRAMDLILGGLLAIITLPLMGLIALAIRLDSPGPVLFKQTRVGKGGQEFECWKFRSMREGAEAEKERLLELNEATGPLFKIKEDPRVTRVGRWLRRFSLDELPQFYNVLRGEMSLVGPRAPLPTEVAQFQEWHKQRLEAPQGLTGLAQVSGRSQLTFDETCLLDIFYIENHSLALDLRILLRTVPKALFGEGAY
;
A
#
# COMPACT_ATOMS: atom_id res chain seq x y z
N MET A 1 1.64 -28.12 -7.35
CA MET A 1 2.53 -28.41 -8.49
C MET A 1 1.86 -29.52 -9.27
N ASP A 2 1.38 -29.20 -10.44
CA ASP A 2 0.86 -30.23 -11.34
C ASP A 2 2.05 -30.65 -12.23
N VAL A 3 2.39 -31.91 -12.19
CA VAL A 3 3.48 -32.48 -13.01
C VAL A 3 2.82 -33.22 -14.17
N ASP A 4 2.83 -32.60 -15.33
CA ASP A 4 2.41 -33.27 -16.57
C ASP A 4 3.61 -33.99 -17.20
N ASP A 5 3.41 -35.22 -17.58
CA ASP A 5 4.46 -36.04 -18.27
C ASP A 5 4.21 -35.99 -19.79
N LEU A 6 5.10 -35.36 -20.51
CA LEU A 6 5.14 -35.39 -21.98
C LEU A 6 6.27 -36.30 -22.42
N GLY A 7 5.96 -37.64 -22.53
CA GLY A 7 6.88 -38.60 -23.10
C GLY A 7 8.16 -38.82 -22.30
N GLY A 8 8.07 -38.79 -20.95
CA GLY A 8 9.20 -39.01 -20.05
C GLY A 8 9.96 -37.75 -19.64
N ILE A 9 9.47 -36.57 -20.04
CA ILE A 9 10.00 -35.28 -19.58
C ILE A 9 8.99 -34.68 -18.58
N PRO A 10 9.33 -34.58 -17.27
CA PRO A 10 8.45 -33.97 -16.30
C PRO A 10 8.32 -32.45 -16.56
N LEU A 11 7.14 -32.01 -16.95
CA LEU A 11 6.81 -30.59 -17.06
C LEU A 11 6.31 -30.10 -15.71
N ILE A 12 7.01 -29.17 -15.09
CA ILE A 12 6.54 -28.46 -13.92
C ILE A 12 5.66 -27.32 -14.40
N GLY A 13 4.34 -27.49 -14.30
CA GLY A 13 3.38 -26.42 -14.55
C GLY A 13 3.51 -25.36 -13.46
N VAL A 14 4.11 -24.22 -13.79
CA VAL A 14 4.09 -23.03 -12.91
C VAL A 14 2.72 -22.37 -13.05
N LYS A 15 1.88 -22.47 -12.01
CA LYS A 15 0.60 -21.77 -12.01
C LYS A 15 0.84 -20.26 -12.06
N PRO A 16 0.14 -19.53 -12.94
CA PRO A 16 0.24 -18.09 -12.94
C PRO A 16 -0.21 -17.53 -11.58
N VAL A 17 0.55 -16.58 -11.04
CA VAL A 17 0.21 -15.86 -9.80
C VAL A 17 -0.95 -14.91 -10.09
N THR A 18 -2.17 -15.42 -10.00
CA THR A 18 -3.40 -14.64 -10.29
C THR A 18 -4.50 -14.97 -9.31
N MET A 19 -5.30 -13.98 -8.94
CA MET A 19 -6.52 -14.20 -8.17
C MET A 19 -7.67 -14.63 -9.10
N ARG A 20 -8.41 -15.67 -8.72
CA ARG A 20 -9.58 -16.14 -9.48
C ARG A 20 -10.66 -15.06 -9.54
N GLY A 21 -11.39 -14.96 -10.64
CA GLY A 21 -12.43 -13.94 -10.84
C GLY A 21 -13.53 -13.94 -9.78
N SER A 22 -14.01 -15.12 -9.35
CA SER A 22 -15.01 -15.23 -8.27
C SER A 22 -14.50 -14.67 -6.94
N VAL A 23 -13.23 -14.87 -6.63
CA VAL A 23 -12.59 -14.33 -5.43
C VAL A 23 -12.56 -12.81 -5.48
N LEU A 24 -12.24 -12.21 -6.63
CA LEU A 24 -12.22 -10.76 -6.81
C LEU A 24 -13.60 -10.12 -6.60
N VAL A 25 -14.69 -10.79 -7.02
CA VAL A 25 -16.07 -10.30 -6.80
C VAL A 25 -16.39 -10.26 -5.31
N VAL A 26 -16.13 -11.33 -4.57
CA VAL A 26 -16.40 -11.39 -3.12
C VAL A 26 -15.52 -10.41 -2.37
N LYS A 27 -14.23 -10.30 -2.75
CA LYS A 27 -13.31 -9.31 -2.22
C LYS A 27 -13.83 -7.90 -2.45
N ARG A 28 -14.31 -7.58 -3.65
CA ARG A 28 -14.88 -6.28 -3.98
C ARG A 28 -16.10 -5.93 -3.13
N ALA A 29 -16.98 -6.89 -2.89
CA ALA A 29 -18.13 -6.70 -2.00
C ALA A 29 -17.67 -6.37 -0.58
N MET A 30 -16.70 -7.11 -0.04
CA MET A 30 -16.08 -6.83 1.25
C MET A 30 -15.46 -5.42 1.30
N ASP A 31 -14.69 -5.03 0.28
CA ASP A 31 -14.06 -3.71 0.18
C ASP A 31 -15.10 -2.57 0.21
N LEU A 32 -16.22 -2.74 -0.50
CA LEU A 32 -17.29 -1.74 -0.52
C LEU A 32 -18.01 -1.64 0.82
N ILE A 33 -18.34 -2.76 1.45
CA ILE A 33 -19.07 -2.78 2.72
C ILE A 33 -18.19 -2.27 3.85
N LEU A 34 -17.03 -2.89 4.06
CA LEU A 34 -16.13 -2.50 5.17
C LEU A 34 -15.45 -1.15 4.90
N GLY A 35 -15.01 -0.91 3.67
CA GLY A 35 -14.38 0.37 3.29
C GLY A 35 -15.37 1.53 3.40
N GLY A 36 -16.62 1.34 2.98
CA GLY A 36 -17.67 2.35 3.14
C GLY A 36 -18.00 2.63 4.59
N LEU A 37 -18.14 1.58 5.42
CA LEU A 37 -18.37 1.72 6.86
C LEU A 37 -17.22 2.46 7.55
N LEU A 38 -15.97 2.06 7.27
CA LEU A 38 -14.78 2.70 7.85
C LEU A 38 -14.63 4.15 7.37
N ALA A 39 -14.91 4.44 6.10
CA ALA A 39 -14.91 5.80 5.57
C ALA A 39 -15.91 6.70 6.35
N ILE A 40 -17.14 6.23 6.57
CA ILE A 40 -18.16 6.98 7.31
C ILE A 40 -17.74 7.20 8.77
N ILE A 41 -17.27 6.16 9.45
CA ILE A 41 -16.83 6.23 10.85
C ILE A 41 -15.66 7.22 11.02
N THR A 42 -14.73 7.24 10.05
CA THR A 42 -13.54 8.11 10.14
C THR A 42 -13.78 9.54 9.62
N LEU A 43 -14.92 9.84 8.99
CA LEU A 43 -15.22 11.16 8.44
C LEU A 43 -15.07 12.31 9.44
N PRO A 44 -15.59 12.23 10.69
CA PRO A 44 -15.38 13.31 11.67
C PRO A 44 -13.90 13.53 12.00
N LEU A 45 -13.15 12.43 12.16
CA LEU A 45 -11.70 12.48 12.39
C LEU A 45 -10.96 13.11 11.21
N MET A 46 -11.35 12.74 9.96
CA MET A 46 -10.79 13.35 8.76
C MET A 46 -11.01 14.86 8.70
N GLY A 47 -12.17 15.35 9.17
CA GLY A 47 -12.44 16.79 9.28
C GLY A 47 -11.49 17.48 10.26
N LEU A 48 -11.25 16.89 11.44
CA LEU A 48 -10.31 17.42 12.43
C LEU A 48 -8.86 17.40 11.90
N ILE A 49 -8.46 16.34 11.22
CA ILE A 49 -7.13 16.24 10.57
C ILE A 49 -6.98 17.33 9.52
N ALA A 50 -7.99 17.54 8.68
CA ALA A 50 -7.98 18.59 7.65
C ALA A 50 -7.76 19.99 8.24
N LEU A 51 -8.45 20.28 9.33
CA LEU A 51 -8.27 21.53 10.07
C LEU A 51 -6.86 21.66 10.66
N ALA A 52 -6.35 20.59 11.30
CA ALA A 52 -5.00 20.56 11.87
C ALA A 52 -3.91 20.81 10.81
N ILE A 53 -4.02 20.17 9.63
CA ILE A 53 -3.07 20.38 8.52
C ILE A 53 -3.12 21.84 8.04
N ARG A 54 -4.32 22.42 7.95
CA ARG A 54 -4.50 23.81 7.48
C ARG A 54 -3.88 24.83 8.43
N LEU A 55 -3.92 24.52 9.74
CA LEU A 55 -3.32 25.37 10.77
C LEU A 55 -1.80 25.19 10.91
N ASP A 56 -1.28 24.00 10.59
CA ASP A 56 0.15 23.67 10.72
C ASP A 56 1.01 24.25 9.58
N SER A 57 0.49 24.25 8.35
CA SER A 57 1.26 24.71 7.19
C SER A 57 0.38 25.20 6.04
N PRO A 58 0.83 26.22 5.25
CA PRO A 58 0.11 26.70 4.07
C PRO A 58 0.00 25.62 2.99
N GLY A 59 -1.02 25.71 2.11
CA GLY A 59 -1.22 24.84 0.96
C GLY A 59 -2.41 23.88 1.09
N PRO A 60 -2.61 22.93 0.13
CA PRO A 60 -3.74 22.03 0.10
C PRO A 60 -3.70 20.99 1.23
N VAL A 61 -4.88 20.58 1.72
CA VAL A 61 -5.02 19.56 2.78
C VAL A 61 -4.72 18.15 2.25
N LEU A 62 -5.12 17.90 1.01
CA LEU A 62 -4.94 16.61 0.34
C LEU A 62 -3.74 16.66 -0.61
N PHE A 63 -3.03 15.58 -0.66
CA PHE A 63 -1.95 15.30 -1.58
C PHE A 63 -2.34 14.12 -2.48
N LYS A 64 -2.06 14.22 -3.74
CA LYS A 64 -2.28 13.17 -4.74
C LYS A 64 -0.95 12.72 -5.29
N GLN A 65 -0.79 11.42 -5.44
CA GLN A 65 0.42 10.83 -6.00
C GLN A 65 0.06 9.72 -6.97
N THR A 66 0.60 9.77 -8.17
CA THR A 66 0.44 8.68 -9.13
C THR A 66 1.05 7.40 -8.58
N ARG A 67 0.27 6.33 -8.58
CA ARG A 67 0.65 4.99 -8.16
C ARG A 67 0.27 3.98 -9.23
N VAL A 68 0.94 2.83 -9.20
CA VAL A 68 0.66 1.72 -10.11
C VAL A 68 -0.22 0.70 -9.40
N GLY A 69 -1.35 0.41 -10.01
CA GLY A 69 -2.36 -0.54 -9.55
C GLY A 69 -2.26 -1.90 -10.23
N LYS A 70 -3.35 -2.67 -10.13
CA LYS A 70 -3.47 -3.98 -10.76
C LYS A 70 -3.25 -3.91 -12.26
N GLY A 71 -2.47 -4.87 -12.78
CA GLY A 71 -2.16 -4.96 -14.21
C GLY A 71 -1.30 -3.80 -14.75
N GLY A 72 -0.63 -3.05 -13.88
CA GLY A 72 0.22 -1.94 -14.28
C GLY A 72 -0.53 -0.63 -14.57
N GLN A 73 -1.84 -0.55 -14.29
CA GLN A 73 -2.63 0.67 -14.52
C GLN A 73 -2.30 1.75 -13.48
N GLU A 74 -2.07 2.96 -13.92
CA GLU A 74 -1.81 4.08 -13.04
C GLU A 74 -3.11 4.67 -12.50
N PHE A 75 -3.07 5.14 -11.24
CA PHE A 75 -4.17 5.84 -10.59
C PHE A 75 -3.66 6.92 -9.64
N GLU A 76 -4.49 7.90 -9.31
CA GLU A 76 -4.20 8.94 -8.30
C GLU A 76 -4.49 8.41 -6.89
N CYS A 77 -3.47 8.12 -6.12
CA CYS A 77 -3.57 7.75 -4.71
C CYS A 77 -3.73 9.00 -3.84
N TRP A 78 -4.81 9.06 -3.07
CA TRP A 78 -5.14 10.19 -2.22
C TRP A 78 -4.60 10.02 -0.80
N LYS A 79 -3.95 11.08 -0.29
CA LYS A 79 -3.43 11.12 1.07
C LYS A 79 -3.67 12.48 1.71
N PHE A 80 -3.65 12.54 3.02
CA PHE A 80 -3.45 13.83 3.69
C PHE A 80 -2.02 14.29 3.48
N ARG A 81 -1.86 15.60 3.30
CA ARG A 81 -0.54 16.21 3.21
C ARG A 81 0.17 16.08 4.56
N SER A 82 1.29 15.37 4.58
CA SER A 82 2.16 15.18 5.74
C SER A 82 3.51 15.89 5.60
N MET A 83 3.80 16.46 4.42
CA MET A 83 5.01 17.20 4.10
C MET A 83 4.69 18.64 3.72
N ARG A 84 5.70 19.53 3.84
CA ARG A 84 5.56 20.92 3.38
C ARG A 84 5.38 20.98 1.86
N GLU A 85 4.85 22.09 1.38
CA GLU A 85 4.69 22.32 -0.06
C GLU A 85 6.05 22.33 -0.76
N GLY A 86 6.12 21.74 -1.96
CA GLY A 86 7.38 21.62 -2.72
C GLY A 86 8.31 20.48 -2.27
N ALA A 87 7.94 19.67 -1.27
CA ALA A 87 8.76 18.59 -0.72
C ALA A 87 9.19 17.53 -1.77
N GLU A 88 8.39 17.32 -2.81
CA GLU A 88 8.73 16.35 -3.87
C GLU A 88 9.96 16.81 -4.69
N ALA A 89 10.09 18.11 -4.96
CA ALA A 89 11.24 18.66 -5.68
C ALA A 89 12.56 18.55 -4.88
N GLU A 90 12.47 18.41 -3.56
CA GLU A 90 13.64 18.23 -2.69
C GLU A 90 14.13 16.77 -2.60
N LYS A 91 13.35 15.82 -3.13
CA LYS A 91 13.64 14.39 -3.02
C LYS A 91 15.03 14.03 -3.56
N GLU A 92 15.42 14.58 -4.71
CA GLU A 92 16.70 14.30 -5.34
C GLU A 92 17.89 14.71 -4.46
N ARG A 93 17.77 15.84 -3.74
CA ARG A 93 18.81 16.33 -2.84
C ARG A 93 18.97 15.47 -1.57
N LEU A 94 17.97 14.65 -1.27
CA LEU A 94 17.94 13.80 -0.09
C LEU A 94 18.20 12.32 -0.39
N LEU A 95 18.58 11.97 -1.63
CA LEU A 95 18.85 10.59 -2.04
C LEU A 95 19.96 9.93 -1.21
N GLU A 96 20.98 10.69 -0.80
CA GLU A 96 22.07 10.20 0.05
C GLU A 96 21.61 9.78 1.46
N LEU A 97 20.47 10.30 1.93
CA LEU A 97 19.89 9.96 3.22
C LEU A 97 18.90 8.79 3.14
N ASN A 98 18.82 8.12 1.98
CA ASN A 98 17.90 6.99 1.82
C ASN A 98 18.33 5.78 2.66
N GLU A 99 17.45 5.31 3.54
CA GLU A 99 17.65 4.16 4.41
C GLU A 99 16.99 2.87 3.88
N ALA A 100 16.20 2.97 2.78
CA ALA A 100 15.50 1.83 2.21
C ALA A 100 16.35 1.05 1.22
N THR A 101 16.02 -0.24 1.03
CA THR A 101 16.65 -1.10 0.03
C THR A 101 15.91 -1.08 -1.31
N GLY A 102 16.63 -1.37 -2.39
CA GLY A 102 16.06 -1.48 -3.75
C GLY A 102 15.49 -0.15 -4.25
N PRO A 103 14.37 -0.17 -4.98
CA PRO A 103 13.78 1.02 -5.59
C PRO A 103 13.05 1.95 -4.61
N LEU A 104 12.98 1.57 -3.32
CA LEU A 104 12.27 2.35 -2.31
C LEU A 104 13.09 3.55 -1.86
N PHE A 105 12.36 4.65 -1.55
CA PHE A 105 12.95 5.83 -0.94
C PHE A 105 12.30 6.08 0.42
N LYS A 106 13.11 6.10 1.49
CA LYS A 106 12.64 6.30 2.86
C LYS A 106 13.74 6.91 3.73
N ILE A 107 13.37 7.92 4.50
CA ILE A 107 14.21 8.59 5.50
C ILE A 107 13.44 8.56 6.83
N LYS A 108 14.07 8.10 7.90
CA LYS A 108 13.44 7.98 9.22
C LYS A 108 13.07 9.34 9.81
N GLU A 109 14.01 10.29 9.76
CA GLU A 109 13.79 11.67 10.19
C GLU A 109 13.78 12.60 8.98
N ASP A 110 12.73 12.47 8.14
CA ASP A 110 12.61 13.25 6.92
C ASP A 110 12.35 14.75 7.24
N PRO A 111 13.28 15.66 6.88
CA PRO A 111 13.16 17.07 7.20
C PRO A 111 11.99 17.79 6.51
N ARG A 112 11.40 17.17 5.50
CA ARG A 112 10.25 17.70 4.75
C ARG A 112 8.92 17.54 5.51
N VAL A 113 8.89 16.64 6.51
CA VAL A 113 7.66 16.29 7.24
C VAL A 113 7.29 17.40 8.23
N THR A 114 6.03 17.85 8.19
CA THR A 114 5.49 18.86 9.10
C THR A 114 5.27 18.30 10.51
N ARG A 115 4.97 19.16 11.48
CA ARG A 115 4.69 18.73 12.88
C ARG A 115 3.47 17.83 12.94
N VAL A 116 2.36 18.24 12.34
CA VAL A 116 1.14 17.43 12.23
C VAL A 116 1.42 16.19 11.37
N GLY A 117 2.16 16.34 10.27
CA GLY A 117 2.53 15.25 9.38
C GLY A 117 3.26 14.09 10.08
N ARG A 118 4.11 14.38 11.06
CA ARG A 118 4.78 13.35 11.90
C ARG A 118 3.77 12.47 12.64
N TRP A 119 2.77 13.10 13.27
CA TRP A 119 1.70 12.38 13.95
C TRP A 119 0.86 11.56 12.97
N LEU A 120 0.49 12.16 11.84
CA LEU A 120 -0.29 11.45 10.81
C LEU A 120 0.44 10.21 10.31
N ARG A 121 1.72 10.32 9.98
CA ARG A 121 2.54 9.18 9.51
C ARG A 121 2.71 8.12 10.58
N ARG A 122 3.00 8.51 11.81
CA ARG A 122 3.17 7.59 12.94
C ARG A 122 1.97 6.68 13.12
N PHE A 123 0.75 7.20 12.98
CA PHE A 123 -0.48 6.44 13.14
C PHE A 123 -1.12 6.03 11.81
N SER A 124 -0.43 6.25 10.68
CA SER A 124 -0.93 5.99 9.32
C SER A 124 -2.26 6.71 8.99
N LEU A 125 -2.55 7.81 9.69
CA LEU A 125 -3.76 8.62 9.49
C LEU A 125 -3.70 9.42 8.19
N ASP A 126 -2.51 9.67 7.66
CA ASP A 126 -2.33 10.30 6.35
C ASP A 126 -2.92 9.44 5.21
N GLU A 127 -3.14 8.16 5.42
CA GLU A 127 -3.67 7.23 4.42
C GLU A 127 -5.21 7.13 4.43
N LEU A 128 -5.92 7.73 5.39
CA LEU A 128 -7.39 7.67 5.46
C LEU A 128 -8.11 8.11 4.17
N PRO A 129 -7.65 9.14 3.40
CA PRO A 129 -8.28 9.50 2.14
C PRO A 129 -8.24 8.40 1.07
N GLN A 130 -7.39 7.36 1.20
CA GLN A 130 -7.35 6.23 0.29
C GLN A 130 -8.63 5.36 0.36
N PHE A 131 -9.49 5.51 1.39
CA PHE A 131 -10.82 4.91 1.33
C PHE A 131 -11.60 5.34 0.09
N TYR A 132 -11.39 6.56 -0.40
CA TYR A 132 -11.95 7.01 -1.68
C TYR A 132 -11.47 6.14 -2.86
N ASN A 133 -10.16 5.82 -2.93
CA ASN A 133 -9.63 4.93 -3.96
C ASN A 133 -10.19 3.50 -3.84
N VAL A 134 -10.38 3.01 -2.61
CA VAL A 134 -11.02 1.71 -2.36
C VAL A 134 -12.46 1.71 -2.88
N LEU A 135 -13.24 2.72 -2.57
CA LEU A 135 -14.63 2.83 -3.02
C LEU A 135 -14.74 2.96 -4.55
N ARG A 136 -13.79 3.63 -5.20
CA ARG A 136 -13.69 3.71 -6.67
C ARG A 136 -13.26 2.39 -7.32
N GLY A 137 -12.66 1.47 -6.58
CA GLY A 137 -12.14 0.21 -7.11
C GLY A 137 -10.73 0.29 -7.68
N GLU A 138 -10.04 1.41 -7.47
CA GLU A 138 -8.63 1.62 -7.82
C GLU A 138 -7.72 0.88 -6.84
N MET A 139 -8.20 0.66 -5.60
CA MET A 139 -7.55 -0.08 -4.53
C MET A 139 -8.51 -1.05 -3.85
N SER A 140 -7.95 -1.89 -2.99
CA SER A 140 -8.63 -2.77 -2.03
C SER A 140 -8.25 -2.36 -0.61
N LEU A 141 -9.01 -2.80 0.39
CA LEU A 141 -8.60 -2.69 1.80
C LEU A 141 -7.33 -3.50 2.07
N VAL A 142 -7.21 -4.70 1.49
CA VAL A 142 -6.08 -5.60 1.70
C VAL A 142 -5.46 -5.99 0.36
N GLY A 143 -4.14 -5.84 0.26
CA GLY A 143 -3.38 -6.20 -0.94
C GLY A 143 -1.92 -5.73 -0.86
N PRO A 144 -1.12 -5.98 -1.90
CA PRO A 144 0.21 -5.42 -2.03
C PRO A 144 0.19 -3.88 -1.95
N ARG A 145 1.23 -3.27 -1.40
CA ARG A 145 1.35 -1.80 -1.40
C ARG A 145 1.47 -1.29 -2.83
N ALA A 146 0.69 -0.26 -3.20
CA ALA A 146 0.77 0.39 -4.49
C ALA A 146 2.14 1.09 -4.69
N PRO A 147 2.97 0.63 -5.66
CA PRO A 147 4.27 1.22 -5.93
C PRO A 147 4.16 2.53 -6.72
N LEU A 148 5.24 3.31 -6.72
CA LEU A 148 5.41 4.45 -7.63
C LEU A 148 5.77 3.95 -9.04
N PRO A 149 5.43 4.71 -10.12
CA PRO A 149 5.91 4.39 -11.47
C PRO A 149 7.44 4.29 -11.55
N THR A 150 8.16 5.14 -10.82
CA THR A 150 9.64 5.12 -10.74
C THR A 150 10.19 3.88 -10.01
N GLU A 151 9.43 3.31 -9.07
CA GLU A 151 9.75 2.05 -8.41
C GLU A 151 9.56 0.89 -9.40
N VAL A 152 8.41 0.87 -10.10
CA VAL A 152 8.08 -0.19 -11.09
C VAL A 152 9.07 -0.24 -12.25
N ALA A 153 9.58 0.91 -12.69
CA ALA A 153 10.60 0.97 -13.74
C ALA A 153 11.90 0.21 -13.38
N GLN A 154 12.15 -0.04 -12.09
CA GLN A 154 13.30 -0.77 -11.58
C GLN A 154 12.97 -2.23 -11.20
N PHE A 155 11.72 -2.68 -11.41
CA PHE A 155 11.30 -4.02 -11.05
C PHE A 155 11.90 -5.07 -11.99
N GLN A 156 12.38 -6.16 -11.41
CA GLN A 156 12.64 -7.39 -12.12
C GLN A 156 11.32 -8.08 -12.49
N GLU A 157 11.35 -9.04 -13.42
CA GLU A 157 10.11 -9.69 -13.91
C GLU A 157 9.31 -10.36 -12.78
N TRP A 158 9.99 -11.01 -11.84
CA TRP A 158 9.30 -11.66 -10.72
C TRP A 158 8.66 -10.65 -9.73
N HIS A 159 9.23 -9.44 -9.58
CA HIS A 159 8.63 -8.38 -8.76
C HIS A 159 7.28 -7.92 -9.33
N LYS A 160 7.11 -7.95 -10.67
CA LYS A 160 5.87 -7.52 -11.34
C LYS A 160 4.66 -8.39 -10.98
N GLN A 161 4.88 -9.63 -10.52
CA GLN A 161 3.82 -10.52 -10.07
C GLN A 161 2.96 -9.93 -8.95
N ARG A 162 3.52 -9.04 -8.13
CA ARG A 162 2.76 -8.31 -7.12
C ARG A 162 1.69 -7.37 -7.68
N LEU A 163 1.75 -7.06 -8.97
CA LEU A 163 0.76 -6.23 -9.66
C LEU A 163 -0.43 -7.04 -10.19
N GLU A 164 -0.43 -8.36 -10.06
CA GLU A 164 -1.54 -9.22 -10.49
C GLU A 164 -2.77 -9.17 -9.58
N ALA A 165 -2.66 -8.56 -8.41
CA ALA A 165 -3.76 -8.33 -7.47
C ALA A 165 -4.09 -6.84 -7.34
N PRO A 166 -5.31 -6.49 -6.87
CA PRO A 166 -5.61 -5.13 -6.46
C PRO A 166 -4.66 -4.68 -5.35
N GLN A 167 -4.12 -3.47 -5.47
CA GLN A 167 -3.23 -2.90 -4.47
C GLN A 167 -4.01 -2.53 -3.21
N GLY A 168 -3.43 -2.74 -2.02
CA GLY A 168 -4.12 -2.60 -0.74
C GLY A 168 -3.75 -1.33 0.02
N LEU A 169 -4.71 -0.85 0.83
CA LEU A 169 -4.47 0.12 1.89
C LEU A 169 -3.56 -0.49 2.97
N THR A 170 -3.80 -1.75 3.31
CA THR A 170 -2.92 -2.59 4.12
C THR A 170 -2.63 -3.91 3.41
N GLY A 171 -1.70 -4.71 3.92
CA GLY A 171 -1.32 -5.97 3.31
C GLY A 171 -0.43 -6.83 4.19
N LEU A 172 -0.14 -8.05 3.73
CA LEU A 172 0.62 -9.02 4.51
C LEU A 172 2.01 -8.48 4.88
N ALA A 173 2.74 -7.88 3.96
CA ALA A 173 4.04 -7.27 4.23
C ALA A 173 3.95 -6.14 5.27
N GLN A 174 2.92 -5.27 5.18
CA GLN A 174 2.72 -4.18 6.12
C GLN A 174 2.45 -4.68 7.56
N VAL A 175 1.78 -5.83 7.73
CA VAL A 175 1.52 -6.39 9.06
C VAL A 175 2.59 -7.36 9.54
N SER A 176 3.56 -7.78 8.70
CA SER A 176 4.60 -8.75 9.06
C SER A 176 5.91 -8.10 9.53
N GLY A 177 6.31 -6.94 8.95
CA GLY A 177 7.58 -6.31 9.33
C GLY A 177 7.71 -4.85 8.88
N ARG A 178 6.83 -4.40 7.95
CA ARG A 178 6.85 -3.02 7.41
C ARG A 178 8.26 -2.58 6.97
N SER A 179 8.83 -1.62 7.71
CA SER A 179 10.11 -0.99 7.42
C SER A 179 11.34 -1.85 7.71
N GLN A 180 11.17 -2.98 8.41
CA GLN A 180 12.26 -3.90 8.73
C GLN A 180 12.52 -4.90 7.59
N LEU A 181 11.58 -5.02 6.65
CA LEU A 181 11.68 -5.91 5.50
C LEU A 181 12.50 -5.26 4.39
N THR A 182 13.34 -6.04 3.75
CA THR A 182 13.94 -5.69 2.47
C THR A 182 12.88 -5.59 1.38
N PHE A 183 13.22 -4.96 0.26
CA PHE A 183 12.30 -4.89 -0.88
C PHE A 183 11.90 -6.28 -1.40
N ASP A 184 12.86 -7.20 -1.51
CA ASP A 184 12.63 -8.56 -2.00
C ASP A 184 11.74 -9.36 -1.04
N GLU A 185 11.97 -9.28 0.27
CA GLU A 185 11.10 -9.91 1.27
C GLU A 185 9.67 -9.36 1.21
N THR A 186 9.51 -8.06 0.97
CA THR A 186 8.21 -7.45 0.76
C THR A 186 7.53 -8.04 -0.47
N CYS A 187 8.24 -8.16 -1.60
CA CYS A 187 7.72 -8.76 -2.82
C CYS A 187 7.32 -10.23 -2.63
N LEU A 188 8.13 -11.02 -1.93
CA LEU A 188 7.82 -12.42 -1.62
C LEU A 188 6.54 -12.55 -0.78
N LEU A 189 6.37 -11.72 0.24
CA LEU A 189 5.15 -11.70 1.06
C LEU A 189 3.91 -11.26 0.26
N ASP A 190 4.07 -10.32 -0.67
CA ASP A 190 2.99 -9.88 -1.54
C ASP A 190 2.58 -10.99 -2.52
N ILE A 191 3.54 -11.70 -3.11
CA ILE A 191 3.29 -12.86 -3.99
C ILE A 191 2.64 -13.99 -3.20
N PHE A 192 3.15 -14.31 -2.02
CA PHE A 192 2.57 -15.33 -1.14
C PHE A 192 1.10 -14.99 -0.80
N TYR A 193 0.79 -13.72 -0.52
CA TYR A 193 -0.57 -13.27 -0.28
C TYR A 193 -1.47 -13.54 -1.49
N ILE A 194 -1.01 -13.24 -2.72
CA ILE A 194 -1.78 -13.43 -3.95
C ILE A 194 -2.08 -14.90 -4.18
N GLU A 195 -1.10 -15.77 -4.01
CA GLU A 195 -1.21 -17.22 -4.20
C GLU A 195 -2.12 -17.90 -3.17
N ASN A 196 -2.07 -17.42 -1.92
CA ASN A 196 -2.80 -18.01 -0.78
C ASN A 196 -4.00 -17.17 -0.35
N HIS A 197 -4.49 -16.28 -1.22
CA HIS A 197 -5.58 -15.38 -0.88
C HIS A 197 -6.83 -16.13 -0.40
N SER A 198 -7.38 -15.66 0.70
CA SER A 198 -8.70 -16.03 1.22
C SER A 198 -9.29 -14.87 2.02
N LEU A 199 -10.62 -14.82 2.13
CA LEU A 199 -11.30 -13.82 2.97
C LEU A 199 -10.83 -13.90 4.43
N ALA A 200 -10.56 -15.12 4.92
CA ALA A 200 -10.06 -15.32 6.27
C ALA A 200 -8.66 -14.68 6.45
N LEU A 201 -7.82 -14.74 5.41
CA LEU A 201 -6.51 -14.06 5.41
C LEU A 201 -6.68 -12.53 5.40
N ASP A 202 -7.60 -12.00 4.57
CA ASP A 202 -7.90 -10.57 4.54
C ASP A 202 -8.37 -10.07 5.92
N LEU A 203 -9.34 -10.75 6.54
CA LEU A 203 -9.82 -10.39 7.88
C LEU A 203 -8.70 -10.45 8.93
N ARG A 204 -7.83 -11.47 8.87
CA ARG A 204 -6.67 -11.57 9.77
C ARG A 204 -5.70 -10.42 9.58
N ILE A 205 -5.44 -9.99 8.35
CA ILE A 205 -4.59 -8.85 8.05
C ILE A 205 -5.23 -7.56 8.58
N LEU A 206 -6.53 -7.35 8.35
CA LEU A 206 -7.25 -6.19 8.86
C LEU A 206 -7.19 -6.12 10.39
N LEU A 207 -7.44 -7.24 11.09
CA LEU A 207 -7.34 -7.30 12.55
C LEU A 207 -5.92 -7.00 13.06
N ARG A 208 -4.89 -7.43 12.35
CA ARG A 208 -3.49 -7.11 12.70
C ARG A 208 -3.08 -5.66 12.36
N THR A 209 -3.79 -5.02 11.44
CA THR A 209 -3.54 -3.62 11.07
C THR A 209 -3.96 -2.67 12.17
N VAL A 210 -5.08 -2.94 12.86
CA VAL A 210 -5.63 -2.04 13.89
C VAL A 210 -4.61 -1.73 15.01
N PRO A 211 -4.02 -2.72 15.71
CA PRO A 211 -3.04 -2.41 16.76
C PRO A 211 -1.80 -1.70 16.18
N LYS A 212 -1.32 -2.07 14.98
CA LYS A 212 -0.17 -1.40 14.37
C LYS A 212 -0.43 0.06 14.03
N ALA A 213 -1.63 0.39 13.58
CA ALA A 213 -2.04 1.77 13.37
C ALA A 213 -2.16 2.54 14.70
N LEU A 214 -2.74 1.93 15.73
CA LEU A 214 -2.92 2.57 17.04
C LEU A 214 -1.61 2.79 17.82
N PHE A 215 -0.67 1.84 17.74
CA PHE A 215 0.60 1.95 18.47
C PHE A 215 1.74 2.55 17.63
N GLY A 216 1.54 2.76 16.33
CA GLY A 216 2.53 3.38 15.45
C GLY A 216 3.77 2.51 15.20
N GLU A 217 3.66 1.20 15.35
CA GLU A 217 4.79 0.28 15.19
C GLU A 217 5.27 0.23 13.72
N GLY A 218 6.57 0.53 13.53
CA GLY A 218 7.24 0.47 12.23
C GLY A 218 6.78 1.51 11.20
N ALA A 219 6.08 2.57 11.65
CA ALA A 219 5.72 3.71 10.82
C ALA A 219 6.69 4.87 11.08
N TYR A 220 7.42 5.30 10.04
CA TYR A 220 8.23 6.52 9.98
C TYR A 220 8.47 6.91 8.54
#